data_335dc99807156f8d8d3fbf49bc185588
#
_entry.id   335dc99807156f8d8d3fbf49bc185588
#
_cell.length_a   1.000
_cell.length_b   1.000
_cell.length_c   1.000
_cell.angle_alpha   90.00
_cell.angle_beta   90.00
_cell.angle_gamma   90.00
#
_symmetry.space_group_name_H-M   'P 1'
#
loop_
_entity.id
_entity.type
_entity.pdbx_description
1 polymer ?
#
loop_
_entity_poly.entity_id
_entity_poly.type
_entity_poly.pdbx_seq_one_letter_code
_entity_poly.pdbx_strand_id
1 'polypeptide(L)'
;MTDSLVEIADYLYKKNPDGANEVINTLSLKYTAVIDELYRTAPYRQRAKELVALHFDEIRSLIKDLFTMFEEKVILAQGELMSTGMMNLYLEEQGVRSILLPALDYMRTDKNTDPDPIYIREKLNGLLEQYPDVNLFITQGYICRNAYGEIDNLQRGGSDYTASLVGAAIHADEIQIWTDIDIFSYNQLFSGDPV
;
A
#
# COMPACT_ATOMS: atom_id res chain seq x y z
N MET A 1 -7.20 9.84 1.22
CA MET A 1 -6.82 9.23 -0.08
C MET A 1 -7.74 8.08 -0.44
N THR A 2 -7.89 7.08 0.38
CA THR A 2 -8.74 5.91 0.12
C THR A 2 -10.15 6.30 -0.34
N ASP A 3 -10.80 7.23 0.34
CA ASP A 3 -12.14 7.72 -0.04
C ASP A 3 -12.17 8.31 -1.46
N SER A 4 -11.12 9.06 -1.86
CA SER A 4 -11.06 9.61 -3.22
C SER A 4 -10.84 8.54 -4.30
N LEU A 5 -10.10 7.47 -4.00
CA LEU A 5 -9.93 6.35 -4.92
C LEU A 5 -11.22 5.53 -5.06
N VAL A 6 -11.95 5.35 -3.96
CA VAL A 6 -13.29 4.77 -3.98
C VAL A 6 -14.25 5.64 -4.80
N GLU A 7 -14.22 6.96 -4.62
CA GLU A 7 -15.03 7.90 -5.40
C GLU A 7 -14.74 7.82 -6.91
N ILE A 8 -13.47 7.70 -7.30
CA ILE A 8 -13.07 7.49 -8.70
C ILE A 8 -13.70 6.20 -9.24
N ALA A 9 -13.59 5.09 -8.50
CA ALA A 9 -14.20 3.82 -8.90
C ALA A 9 -15.74 3.93 -9.02
N ASP A 10 -16.38 4.61 -8.09
CA ASP A 10 -17.83 4.86 -8.13
C ASP A 10 -18.28 5.63 -9.37
N TYR A 11 -17.51 6.65 -9.80
CA TYR A 11 -17.77 7.36 -11.03
C TYR A 11 -17.63 6.44 -12.25
N LEU A 12 -16.61 5.56 -12.26
CA LEU A 12 -16.40 4.63 -13.37
C LEU A 12 -17.49 3.56 -13.46
N TYR A 13 -17.98 3.04 -12.34
CA TYR A 13 -19.15 2.15 -12.32
C TYR A 13 -20.41 2.83 -12.87
N LYS A 14 -20.56 4.13 -12.62
CA LYS A 14 -21.67 4.96 -13.15
C LYS A 14 -21.44 5.40 -14.59
N LYS A 15 -20.37 4.95 -15.25
CA LYS A 15 -19.98 5.37 -16.60
C LYS A 15 -19.84 6.89 -16.76
N ASN A 16 -19.27 7.52 -15.74
CA ASN A 16 -18.98 8.95 -15.72
C ASN A 16 -17.45 9.19 -15.67
N PRO A 17 -16.76 9.09 -16.82
CA PRO A 17 -15.31 9.30 -16.89
C PRO A 17 -14.92 10.75 -16.57
N ASP A 18 -15.78 11.72 -16.85
CA ASP A 18 -15.49 13.13 -16.58
C ASP A 18 -15.43 13.39 -15.07
N GLY A 19 -16.39 12.86 -14.30
CA GLY A 19 -16.36 12.92 -12.83
C GLY A 19 -15.14 12.23 -12.25
N ALA A 20 -14.77 11.05 -12.75
CA ALA A 20 -13.56 10.37 -12.34
C ALA A 20 -12.30 11.22 -12.58
N ASN A 21 -12.17 11.80 -13.78
CA ASN A 21 -11.05 12.68 -14.13
C ASN A 21 -10.98 13.94 -13.26
N GLU A 22 -12.10 14.52 -12.86
CA GLU A 22 -12.14 15.69 -11.97
C GLU A 22 -11.58 15.34 -10.59
N VAL A 23 -11.95 14.18 -10.02
CA VAL A 23 -11.41 13.70 -8.75
C VAL A 23 -9.91 13.41 -8.88
N ILE A 24 -9.46 12.74 -9.95
CA ILE A 24 -8.04 12.46 -10.22
C ILE A 24 -7.25 13.78 -10.28
N ASN A 25 -7.73 14.78 -11.00
CA ASN A 25 -7.05 16.06 -11.13
C ASN A 25 -6.95 16.79 -9.78
N THR A 26 -8.04 16.79 -9.01
CA THR A 26 -8.06 17.37 -7.66
C THR A 26 -7.07 16.67 -6.74
N LEU A 27 -7.02 15.35 -6.78
CA LEU A 27 -6.12 14.55 -5.98
C LEU A 27 -4.66 14.78 -6.40
N SER A 28 -4.38 14.85 -7.69
CA SER A 28 -3.04 15.15 -8.24
C SER A 28 -2.50 16.51 -7.76
N LEU A 29 -3.36 17.53 -7.72
CA LEU A 29 -2.98 18.85 -7.19
C LEU A 29 -2.67 18.79 -5.70
N LYS A 30 -3.46 18.05 -4.90
CA LYS A 30 -3.17 17.83 -3.48
C LYS A 30 -1.83 17.15 -3.26
N TYR A 31 -1.53 16.10 -4.05
CA TYR A 31 -0.23 15.42 -3.97
C TYR A 31 0.93 16.34 -4.33
N THR A 32 0.76 17.18 -5.36
CA THR A 32 1.78 18.15 -5.73
C THR A 32 2.08 19.11 -4.58
N ALA A 33 1.06 19.62 -3.89
CA ALA A 33 1.23 20.48 -2.73
C ALA A 33 1.96 19.76 -1.59
N VAL A 34 1.53 18.53 -1.25
CA VAL A 34 2.20 17.71 -0.22
C VAL A 34 3.66 17.45 -0.57
N ILE A 35 3.97 17.14 -1.81
CA ILE A 35 5.36 16.93 -2.28
C ILE A 35 6.21 18.18 -2.09
N ASP A 36 5.67 19.34 -2.44
CA ASP A 36 6.40 20.61 -2.33
C ASP A 36 6.65 21.00 -0.85
N GLU A 37 5.80 20.61 0.08
CA GLU A 37 5.97 20.79 1.52
C GLU A 37 6.90 19.73 2.15
N LEU A 38 6.77 18.46 1.74
CA LEU A 38 7.45 17.33 2.36
C LEU A 38 8.95 17.28 2.03
N TYR A 39 9.29 17.48 0.76
CA TYR A 39 10.68 17.34 0.32
C TYR A 39 11.40 18.69 0.27
N ARG A 40 12.62 18.71 0.82
CA ARG A 40 13.45 19.92 0.93
C ARG A 40 14.19 20.24 -0.35
N THR A 41 14.63 19.21 -1.09
CA THR A 41 15.52 19.37 -2.25
C THR A 41 14.79 19.17 -3.57
N ALA A 42 15.20 19.88 -4.60
CA ALA A 42 14.58 19.80 -5.92
C ALA A 42 14.65 18.39 -6.55
N PRO A 43 15.76 17.63 -6.45
CA PRO A 43 15.81 16.28 -7.01
C PRO A 43 14.78 15.33 -6.40
N TYR A 44 14.59 15.36 -5.09
CA TYR A 44 13.61 14.47 -4.44
C TYR A 44 12.17 14.90 -4.72
N ARG A 45 11.90 16.22 -4.78
CA ARG A 45 10.60 16.72 -5.25
C ARG A 45 10.28 16.24 -6.67
N GLN A 46 11.26 16.29 -7.56
CA GLN A 46 11.06 15.81 -8.93
C GLN A 46 10.78 14.31 -8.98
N ARG A 47 11.59 13.50 -8.31
CA ARG A 47 11.39 12.04 -8.21
C ARG A 47 10.00 11.69 -7.63
N ALA A 48 9.56 12.40 -6.60
CA ALA A 48 8.25 12.17 -6.00
C ALA A 48 7.10 12.57 -6.95
N LYS A 49 7.24 13.67 -7.70
CA LYS A 49 6.26 14.07 -8.72
C LYS A 49 6.18 13.04 -9.85
N GLU A 50 7.31 12.52 -10.31
CA GLU A 50 7.36 11.46 -11.33
C GLU A 50 6.71 10.16 -10.82
N LEU A 51 7.03 9.74 -9.59
CA LEU A 51 6.39 8.59 -8.96
C LEU A 51 4.87 8.74 -8.94
N VAL A 52 4.36 9.84 -8.42
CA VAL A 52 2.93 10.09 -8.29
C VAL A 52 2.25 10.21 -9.66
N ALA A 53 2.91 10.83 -10.64
CA ALA A 53 2.40 10.93 -12.01
C ALA A 53 2.21 9.55 -12.64
N LEU A 54 3.17 8.63 -12.50
CA LEU A 54 3.06 7.25 -13.01
C LEU A 54 1.82 6.54 -12.45
N HIS A 55 1.55 6.68 -11.16
CA HIS A 55 0.39 6.07 -10.53
C HIS A 55 -0.94 6.70 -10.99
N PHE A 56 -0.99 8.02 -11.17
CA PHE A 56 -2.19 8.67 -11.74
C PHE A 56 -2.40 8.31 -13.21
N ASP A 57 -1.34 8.14 -13.99
CA ASP A 57 -1.45 7.70 -15.37
C ASP A 57 -1.96 6.24 -15.44
N GLU A 58 -1.54 5.38 -14.51
CA GLU A 58 -2.12 4.03 -14.36
C GLU A 58 -3.62 4.11 -14.08
N ILE A 59 -4.07 4.92 -13.11
CA ILE A 59 -5.49 5.12 -12.83
C ILE A 59 -6.24 5.60 -14.08
N ARG A 60 -5.71 6.59 -14.81
CA ARG A 60 -6.32 7.08 -16.05
C ARG A 60 -6.40 6.01 -17.14
N SER A 61 -5.42 5.11 -17.21
CA SER A 61 -5.41 4.01 -18.17
C SER A 61 -6.57 3.02 -17.99
N LEU A 62 -7.15 3.00 -16.79
CA LEU A 62 -8.29 2.15 -16.42
C LEU A 62 -9.65 2.79 -16.70
N ILE A 63 -9.68 4.04 -17.20
CA ILE A 63 -10.91 4.71 -17.64
C ILE A 63 -11.32 4.12 -18.98
N LYS A 64 -12.10 3.04 -18.94
CA LYS A 64 -12.53 2.27 -20.11
C LYS A 64 -14.04 2.05 -20.07
N ASP A 65 -14.60 1.64 -21.20
CA ASP A 65 -16.06 1.35 -21.33
C ASP A 65 -16.52 0.22 -20.41
N LEU A 66 -15.64 -0.76 -20.16
CA LEU A 66 -15.87 -1.84 -19.22
C LEU A 66 -14.99 -1.67 -17.98
N PHE A 67 -15.63 -1.33 -16.87
CA PHE A 67 -15.00 -1.21 -15.57
C PHE A 67 -15.58 -2.28 -14.64
N THR A 68 -14.71 -3.03 -13.99
CA THR A 68 -15.06 -4.17 -13.14
C THR A 68 -14.36 -4.07 -11.78
N MET A 69 -14.69 -5.00 -10.88
CA MET A 69 -14.03 -5.12 -9.58
C MET A 69 -12.50 -5.35 -9.69
N PHE A 70 -12.00 -5.82 -10.83
CA PHE A 70 -10.55 -5.99 -11.02
C PHE A 70 -9.86 -4.64 -11.19
N GLU A 71 -10.40 -3.77 -12.05
CA GLU A 71 -9.89 -2.42 -12.22
C GLU A 71 -10.03 -1.59 -10.92
N GLU A 72 -11.14 -1.76 -10.19
CA GLU A 72 -11.31 -1.12 -8.88
C GLU A 72 -10.18 -1.48 -7.92
N LYS A 73 -9.84 -2.77 -7.78
CA LYS A 73 -8.75 -3.21 -6.91
C LYS A 73 -7.40 -2.61 -7.32
N VAL A 74 -7.14 -2.48 -8.62
CA VAL A 74 -5.94 -1.81 -9.14
C VAL A 74 -5.94 -0.34 -8.75
N ILE A 75 -7.06 0.37 -8.88
CA ILE A 75 -7.19 1.79 -8.47
C ILE A 75 -6.92 1.93 -6.97
N LEU A 76 -7.56 1.11 -6.14
CA LEU A 76 -7.39 1.17 -4.68
C LEU A 76 -5.94 0.90 -4.25
N ALA A 77 -5.24 0.01 -4.95
CA ALA A 77 -3.85 -0.30 -4.66
C ALA A 77 -2.90 0.90 -4.90
N GLN A 78 -3.24 1.82 -5.82
CA GLN A 78 -2.38 2.96 -6.12
C GLN A 78 -2.13 3.86 -4.89
N GLY A 79 -3.09 3.90 -3.96
CA GLY A 79 -2.94 4.65 -2.71
C GLY A 79 -1.77 4.18 -1.87
N GLU A 80 -1.70 2.88 -1.65
CA GLU A 80 -0.64 2.25 -0.86
C GLU A 80 0.72 2.34 -1.58
N LEU A 81 0.73 2.14 -2.89
CA LEU A 81 1.94 2.23 -3.71
C LEU A 81 2.52 3.64 -3.70
N MET A 82 1.68 4.68 -3.87
CA MET A 82 2.13 6.08 -3.82
C MET A 82 2.65 6.46 -2.42
N SER A 83 1.92 6.15 -1.36
CA SER A 83 2.28 6.57 0.00
C SER A 83 3.58 5.95 0.48
N THR A 84 3.77 4.66 0.25
CA THR A 84 5.00 3.95 0.64
C THR A 84 6.19 4.34 -0.22
N GLY A 85 5.97 4.56 -1.53
CA GLY A 85 7.00 5.07 -2.42
C GLY A 85 7.48 6.47 -2.02
N MET A 86 6.54 7.38 -1.70
CA MET A 86 6.87 8.71 -1.18
C MET A 86 7.61 8.63 0.16
N MET A 87 7.18 7.75 1.08
CA MET A 87 7.86 7.57 2.37
C MET A 87 9.30 7.09 2.18
N ASN A 88 9.53 6.15 1.28
CA ASN A 88 10.87 5.65 0.99
C ASN A 88 11.78 6.77 0.43
N LEU A 89 11.27 7.59 -0.50
CA LEU A 89 11.98 8.74 -1.04
C LEU A 89 12.28 9.79 0.06
N TYR A 90 11.35 10.00 0.98
CA TYR A 90 11.55 10.91 2.10
C TYR A 90 12.65 10.44 3.03
N LEU A 91 12.68 9.17 3.39
CA LEU A 91 13.74 8.60 4.23
C LEU A 91 15.10 8.69 3.53
N GLU A 92 15.15 8.41 2.24
CA GLU A 92 16.37 8.57 1.44
C GLU A 92 16.89 10.02 1.46
N GLU A 93 15.99 11.02 1.31
CA GLU A 93 16.36 12.44 1.44
C GLU A 93 16.89 12.78 2.84
N GLN A 94 16.38 12.15 3.89
CA GLN A 94 16.89 12.33 5.26
C GLN A 94 18.21 11.55 5.52
N GLY A 95 18.76 10.86 4.54
CA GLY A 95 19.95 10.02 4.70
C GLY A 95 19.71 8.70 5.43
N VAL A 96 18.47 8.29 5.61
CA VAL A 96 18.10 7.02 6.21
C VAL A 96 18.08 5.93 5.15
N ARG A 97 18.91 4.90 5.32
CA ARG A 97 18.93 3.77 4.40
C ARG A 97 17.75 2.86 4.64
N SER A 98 16.81 2.87 3.72
CA SER A 98 15.64 1.99 3.70
C SER A 98 15.48 1.31 2.35
N ILE A 99 14.78 0.18 2.33
CA ILE A 99 14.40 -0.54 1.12
C ILE A 99 12.88 -0.65 1.06
N LEU A 100 12.30 -0.25 -0.05
CA LEU A 100 10.90 -0.51 -0.36
C LEU A 100 10.78 -1.94 -0.91
N LEU A 101 10.11 -2.81 -0.15
CA LEU A 101 9.75 -4.17 -0.58
C LEU A 101 8.30 -4.14 -1.11
N PRO A 102 8.07 -4.34 -2.41
CA PRO A 102 6.72 -4.33 -2.94
C PRO A 102 5.89 -5.49 -2.38
N ALA A 103 4.78 -5.19 -1.72
CA ALA A 103 3.89 -6.22 -1.18
C ALA A 103 3.40 -7.19 -2.27
N LEU A 104 3.21 -6.69 -3.49
CA LEU A 104 2.80 -7.50 -4.64
C LEU A 104 3.82 -8.57 -5.06
N ASP A 105 5.05 -8.54 -4.56
CA ASP A 105 6.07 -9.54 -4.85
C ASP A 105 6.03 -10.73 -3.89
N TYR A 106 5.45 -10.56 -2.70
CA TYR A 106 5.44 -11.60 -1.69
C TYR A 106 4.08 -11.84 -1.01
N MET A 107 3.17 -10.85 -1.01
CA MET A 107 1.85 -10.99 -0.40
C MET A 107 0.86 -11.64 -1.39
N ARG A 108 0.34 -12.81 -1.02
CA ARG A 108 -0.57 -13.55 -1.88
C ARG A 108 -1.70 -14.20 -1.08
N THR A 109 -2.89 -14.27 -1.69
CA THR A 109 -4.00 -15.11 -1.22
C THR A 109 -4.12 -16.37 -2.09
N ASP A 110 -4.68 -17.42 -1.50
CA ASP A 110 -5.01 -18.67 -2.18
C ASP A 110 -6.34 -18.55 -2.98
N LYS A 111 -6.83 -19.67 -3.51
CA LYS A 111 -8.10 -19.72 -4.26
C LYS A 111 -9.34 -19.46 -3.43
N ASN A 112 -9.25 -19.56 -2.12
CA ASN A 112 -10.33 -19.28 -1.18
C ASN A 112 -10.28 -17.84 -0.66
N THR A 113 -9.36 -17.03 -1.20
CA THR A 113 -9.08 -15.66 -0.75
C THR A 113 -8.41 -15.55 0.63
N ASP A 114 -7.94 -16.66 1.18
CA ASP A 114 -7.18 -16.69 2.41
C ASP A 114 -5.70 -16.39 2.12
N PRO A 115 -4.98 -15.67 3.00
CA PRO A 115 -3.53 -15.49 2.85
C PRO A 115 -2.79 -16.82 2.78
N ASP A 116 -1.80 -16.90 1.90
CA ASP A 116 -0.92 -18.06 1.75
C ASP A 116 0.34 -17.90 2.60
N PRO A 117 0.36 -18.36 3.87
CA PRO A 117 1.44 -18.06 4.80
C PRO A 117 2.76 -18.72 4.42
N ILE A 118 2.72 -19.84 3.71
CA ILE A 118 3.92 -20.54 3.24
C ILE A 118 4.59 -19.72 2.15
N TYR A 119 3.81 -19.33 1.13
CA TYR A 119 4.29 -18.49 0.05
C TYR A 119 4.82 -17.14 0.54
N ILE A 120 4.06 -16.47 1.42
CA ILE A 120 4.44 -15.16 1.99
C ILE A 120 5.78 -15.29 2.70
N ARG A 121 5.95 -16.29 3.56
CA ARG A 121 7.20 -16.52 4.30
C ARG A 121 8.38 -16.78 3.37
N GLU A 122 8.23 -17.68 2.41
CA GLU A 122 9.31 -18.04 1.48
C GLU A 122 9.74 -16.84 0.63
N LYS A 123 8.77 -16.12 0.07
CA LYS A 123 9.05 -14.97 -0.80
C LYS A 123 9.63 -13.79 -0.02
N LEU A 124 9.04 -13.44 1.12
CA LEU A 124 9.52 -12.33 1.93
C LEU A 124 10.95 -12.57 2.44
N ASN A 125 11.23 -13.76 2.99
CA ASN A 125 12.59 -14.08 3.46
C ASN A 125 13.58 -14.06 2.30
N GLY A 126 13.24 -14.60 1.13
CA GLY A 126 14.12 -14.55 -0.04
C GLY A 126 14.37 -13.13 -0.57
N LEU A 127 13.44 -12.18 -0.34
CA LEU A 127 13.66 -10.76 -0.63
C LEU A 127 14.58 -10.12 0.42
N LEU A 128 14.36 -10.40 1.69
CA LEU A 128 15.19 -9.84 2.78
C LEU A 128 16.64 -10.29 2.70
N GLU A 129 16.89 -11.54 2.31
CA GLU A 129 18.25 -12.09 2.12
C GLU A 129 19.08 -11.34 1.06
N GLN A 130 18.43 -10.62 0.14
CA GLN A 130 19.12 -9.80 -0.87
C GLN A 130 19.72 -8.51 -0.27
N TYR A 131 19.32 -8.14 0.95
CA TYR A 131 19.70 -6.89 1.61
C TYR A 131 20.24 -7.13 3.03
N PRO A 132 21.32 -7.90 3.21
CA PRO A 132 21.81 -8.32 4.54
C PRO A 132 22.25 -7.17 5.44
N ASP A 133 22.63 -6.03 4.85
CA ASP A 133 23.13 -4.85 5.57
C ASP A 133 22.04 -3.77 5.75
N VAL A 134 20.76 -4.08 5.54
CA VAL A 134 19.65 -3.14 5.68
C VAL A 134 18.80 -3.52 6.89
N ASN A 135 18.53 -2.54 7.75
CA ASN A 135 17.76 -2.73 8.98
C ASN A 135 16.37 -2.09 8.93
N LEU A 136 16.04 -1.36 7.85
CA LEU A 136 14.76 -0.71 7.71
C LEU A 136 14.15 -1.04 6.35
N PHE A 137 12.99 -1.66 6.39
CA PHE A 137 12.21 -1.98 5.21
C PHE A 137 10.84 -1.31 5.28
N ILE A 138 10.37 -0.83 4.14
CA ILE A 138 9.03 -0.29 3.96
C ILE A 138 8.28 -1.24 3.03
N THR A 139 7.03 -1.49 3.32
CA THR A 139 6.17 -2.26 2.44
C THR A 139 4.73 -1.74 2.51
N GLN A 140 3.92 -2.11 1.53
CA GLN A 140 2.51 -1.77 1.53
C GLN A 140 1.74 -2.71 2.46
N GLY A 141 0.75 -2.16 3.13
CA GLY A 141 -0.32 -2.93 3.74
C GLY A 141 -1.50 -3.11 2.78
N TYR A 142 -2.48 -3.91 3.15
CA TYR A 142 -3.76 -4.08 2.48
C TYR A 142 -3.70 -4.78 1.11
N ILE A 143 -2.75 -4.45 0.24
CA ILE A 143 -2.66 -4.98 -1.12
C ILE A 143 -1.94 -6.32 -1.19
N CYS A 144 -2.37 -7.17 -2.10
CA CYS A 144 -1.79 -8.48 -2.35
C CYS A 144 -2.01 -8.90 -3.82
N ARG A 145 -1.52 -10.08 -4.19
CA ARG A 145 -1.97 -10.78 -5.39
C ARG A 145 -2.93 -11.91 -5.00
N ASN A 146 -3.91 -12.17 -5.84
CA ASN A 146 -4.73 -13.36 -5.71
C ASN A 146 -4.00 -14.62 -6.24
N ALA A 147 -4.64 -15.79 -6.15
CA ALA A 147 -4.08 -17.05 -6.63
C ALA A 147 -3.78 -17.07 -8.14
N TYR A 148 -4.32 -16.14 -8.91
CA TYR A 148 -4.14 -16.01 -10.36
C TYR A 148 -3.09 -14.95 -10.72
N GLY A 149 -2.50 -14.28 -9.73
CA GLY A 149 -1.47 -13.26 -9.91
C GLY A 149 -2.01 -11.86 -10.16
N GLU A 150 -3.33 -11.66 -10.11
CA GLU A 150 -3.97 -10.35 -10.26
C GLU A 150 -3.88 -9.55 -8.97
N ILE A 151 -3.88 -8.21 -9.08
CA ILE A 151 -3.92 -7.33 -7.91
C ILE A 151 -5.23 -7.52 -7.17
N ASP A 152 -5.11 -7.72 -5.87
CA ASP A 152 -6.21 -7.92 -4.93
C ASP A 152 -5.91 -7.21 -3.59
N ASN A 153 -6.79 -7.32 -2.64
CA ASN A 153 -6.65 -6.74 -1.32
C ASN A 153 -7.11 -7.70 -0.21
N LEU A 154 -6.58 -7.48 1.00
CA LEU A 154 -6.87 -8.29 2.19
C LEU A 154 -8.16 -7.84 2.91
N GLN A 155 -9.06 -7.15 2.25
CA GLN A 155 -10.32 -6.65 2.78
C GLN A 155 -10.14 -5.66 3.97
N ARG A 156 -11.22 -5.46 4.75
CA ARG A 156 -11.23 -4.50 5.87
C ARG A 156 -10.24 -4.93 6.96
N GLY A 157 -9.47 -3.97 7.48
CA GLY A 157 -8.39 -4.24 8.44
C GLY A 157 -7.14 -4.82 7.80
N GLY A 158 -7.05 -4.80 6.47
CA GLY A 158 -5.98 -5.45 5.70
C GLY A 158 -4.58 -4.96 6.02
N SER A 159 -4.39 -3.71 6.44
CA SER A 159 -3.06 -3.20 6.83
C SER A 159 -2.58 -3.82 8.13
N ASP A 160 -3.43 -3.90 9.16
CA ASP A 160 -3.11 -4.55 10.44
C ASP A 160 -2.88 -6.05 10.23
N TYR A 161 -3.70 -6.64 9.36
CA TYR A 161 -3.55 -8.04 8.99
C TYR A 161 -2.24 -8.29 8.23
N THR A 162 -1.86 -7.39 7.32
CA THR A 162 -0.55 -7.44 6.65
C THR A 162 0.59 -7.40 7.68
N ALA A 163 0.54 -6.49 8.66
CA ALA A 163 1.55 -6.40 9.71
C ALA A 163 1.68 -7.72 10.48
N SER A 164 0.55 -8.34 10.82
CA SER A 164 0.50 -9.64 11.50
C SER A 164 1.11 -10.77 10.65
N LEU A 165 0.78 -10.82 9.36
CA LEU A 165 1.30 -11.83 8.42
C LEU A 165 2.82 -11.67 8.20
N VAL A 166 3.28 -10.43 8.03
CA VAL A 166 4.70 -10.11 7.89
C VAL A 166 5.45 -10.50 9.17
N GLY A 167 4.95 -10.08 10.34
CA GLY A 167 5.57 -10.41 11.62
C GLY A 167 5.68 -11.91 11.87
N ALA A 168 4.63 -12.67 11.52
CA ALA A 168 4.65 -14.14 11.60
C ALA A 168 5.65 -14.75 10.60
N ALA A 169 5.74 -14.21 9.38
CA ALA A 169 6.61 -14.73 8.33
C ALA A 169 8.11 -14.59 8.66
N ILE A 170 8.48 -13.49 9.33
CA ILE A 170 9.88 -13.21 9.70
C ILE A 170 10.21 -13.60 11.15
N HIS A 171 9.25 -14.18 11.89
CA HIS A 171 9.37 -14.48 13.32
C HIS A 171 9.77 -13.24 14.13
N ALA A 172 9.05 -12.13 13.92
CA ALA A 172 9.31 -10.87 14.61
C ALA A 172 9.14 -11.03 16.13
N ASP A 173 10.05 -10.44 16.90
CA ASP A 173 9.95 -10.41 18.37
C ASP A 173 8.77 -9.57 18.85
N GLU A 174 8.37 -8.57 18.06
CA GLU A 174 7.28 -7.65 18.39
C GLU A 174 6.57 -7.18 17.12
N ILE A 175 5.23 -7.03 17.19
CA ILE A 175 4.40 -6.40 16.17
C ILE A 175 3.67 -5.21 16.83
N GLN A 176 3.94 -4.00 16.34
CA GLN A 176 3.30 -2.78 16.81
C GLN A 176 2.30 -2.28 15.78
N ILE A 177 1.06 -2.06 16.21
CA ILE A 177 0.01 -1.45 15.38
C ILE A 177 -0.29 -0.07 15.95
N TRP A 178 0.06 0.95 15.18
CA TRP A 178 -0.13 2.34 15.54
C TRP A 178 -1.45 2.85 14.97
N THR A 179 -2.27 3.45 15.82
CA THR A 179 -3.59 4.00 15.47
C THR A 179 -3.79 5.33 16.14
N ASP A 180 -4.69 6.15 15.63
CA ASP A 180 -5.12 7.43 16.19
C ASP A 180 -6.17 7.30 17.33
N ILE A 181 -6.53 6.06 17.66
CA ILE A 181 -7.42 5.75 18.79
C ILE A 181 -6.57 5.62 20.05
N ASP A 182 -7.04 6.23 21.17
CA ASP A 182 -6.39 6.09 22.49
C ASP A 182 -6.17 4.62 22.87
N ILE A 183 -4.92 4.30 23.23
CA ILE A 183 -4.35 2.94 23.41
C ILE A 183 -5.09 2.10 24.49
N PHE A 184 -6.00 2.65 25.25
CA PHE A 184 -6.67 1.97 26.37
C PHE A 184 -7.53 0.76 25.98
N SER A 185 -7.86 0.58 24.71
CA SER A 185 -8.75 -0.50 24.27
C SER A 185 -8.04 -1.76 23.74
N TYR A 186 -6.76 -1.70 23.38
CA TYR A 186 -6.07 -2.79 22.69
C TYR A 186 -5.32 -3.76 23.60
N ASN A 187 -4.86 -3.33 24.77
CA ASN A 187 -4.11 -4.19 25.70
C ASN A 187 -4.94 -5.31 26.37
N GLN A 188 -6.26 -5.30 26.24
CA GLN A 188 -7.11 -6.36 26.81
C GLN A 188 -7.35 -7.56 25.89
N LEU A 189 -7.03 -7.44 24.59
CA LEU A 189 -7.28 -8.53 23.62
C LEU A 189 -6.13 -9.52 23.47
N PHE A 190 -4.95 -9.21 23.98
CA PHE A 190 -3.75 -10.04 23.84
C PHE A 190 -3.06 -10.42 25.16
N SER A 191 -3.54 -9.98 26.31
CA SER A 191 -3.15 -10.53 27.60
C SER A 191 -3.89 -11.87 27.78
N GLY A 192 -3.30 -12.95 27.30
CA GLY A 192 -3.76 -14.31 27.59
C GLY A 192 -3.47 -14.66 29.05
N ASP A 193 -4.26 -14.16 29.99
CA ASP A 193 -4.40 -14.80 31.28
C ASP A 193 -5.47 -15.88 31.15
N PRO A 194 -5.12 -17.13 31.40
CA PRO A 194 -6.11 -18.20 31.44
C PRO A 194 -7.00 -18.02 32.66
N VAL A 195 -8.33 -18.04 32.43
CA VAL A 195 -9.32 -18.19 33.48
C VAL A 195 -9.36 -19.64 33.95
#